data_3c15edf3ac1aa44dbe6ec0f33d116d2c
#
_entry.id   3c15edf3ac1aa44dbe6ec0f33d116d2c
#
_cell.length_a   1.000
_cell.length_b   1.000
_cell.length_c   1.000
_cell.angle_alpha   90.00
_cell.angle_beta   90.00
_cell.angle_gamma   90.00
#
_symmetry.space_group_name_H-M   'P 1'
#
loop_
_entity.id
_entity.type
_entity.pdbx_description
1 polymer ?
#
loop_
_entity_poly.entity_id
_entity_poly.type
_entity_poly.pdbx_seq_one_letter_code
_entity_poly.pdbx_strand_id
1 'polypeptide(L)'
;MKIFSPTLINETKFAVNRAPYISGIISPVPFSLAVTGASSISGASIVPIFATAWQLLDDISLTRGAHALKAGINIRYVQANQANTAGGSLTYSTVANFVANKLDSFSLNAALPMKGMRKTQYFGYIQDEWKARPNLTLNLGLRYEYFNAFHEVHDRAVPFDLASCGPGGYCPRGGQFNVPIKTDFAPRLGVAWSPHFGHGKTVIRVGSGIYYGEGQLGDLNAPIQNDVPRYSLSIADNPNLSFPIDPFLSTASPLATTPRSLARNRMEGTVQQWGAAIQQELGSFVGTVSYLGSKGTHLFTRTSVNAIDPITGQRPLPGFGLIDYKKTDSNSNFNALQLSLRRSFHNGLLVSANYMWSHAIDDGSVGGGEAVSPQNIKCRSCERASGDFDVRHSANINSVYRPPIGSGSRFLANAGLLSGILSGWELSDLISLRSATPVNVTVTRPATALPDGNNSGQRPDLVPGVSLLPPGGQTVDNWINIAAFATPVSGKWGNLGRNAIRGRNLWQADVALAKDTGLTERLRLVLRVDVFNLFNRAQYGNPTANISAPATFGRILTTVNTDATGTGTPRQFQFTARLRF
;
A
#
# COMPACT_ATOMS: atom_id res chain seq x y z
N MET A 1 -29.62 -20.03 0.06
CA MET A 1 -30.56 -19.08 -0.56
C MET A 1 -31.96 -19.68 -0.47
N LYS A 2 -32.94 -18.89 -0.04
CA LYS A 2 -34.33 -19.26 0.04
C LYS A 2 -35.17 -18.23 -0.72
N ILE A 3 -35.97 -18.68 -1.69
CA ILE A 3 -36.88 -17.85 -2.46
C ILE A 3 -38.28 -18.02 -1.80
N PHE A 4 -38.76 -16.94 -1.18
CA PHE A 4 -40.08 -16.93 -0.56
C PHE A 4 -41.17 -16.57 -1.59
N SER A 5 -40.83 -15.69 -2.54
CA SER A 5 -41.66 -15.31 -3.68
C SER A 5 -40.74 -14.80 -4.81
N PRO A 6 -41.27 -14.56 -6.01
CA PRO A 6 -40.49 -13.95 -7.10
C PRO A 6 -39.88 -12.57 -6.74
N THR A 7 -40.44 -11.92 -5.71
CA THR A 7 -40.02 -10.58 -5.27
C THR A 7 -39.29 -10.57 -3.92
N LEU A 8 -39.26 -11.69 -3.18
CA LEU A 8 -38.65 -11.78 -1.85
C LEU A 8 -37.68 -12.95 -1.77
N ILE A 9 -36.42 -12.64 -1.60
CA ILE A 9 -35.33 -13.61 -1.56
C ILE A 9 -34.51 -13.37 -0.29
N ASN A 10 -34.13 -14.44 0.40
CA ASN A 10 -33.14 -14.40 1.47
C ASN A 10 -31.96 -15.27 1.09
N GLU A 11 -30.75 -14.77 1.42
CA GLU A 11 -29.51 -15.48 1.21
C GLU A 11 -28.66 -15.46 2.47
N THR A 12 -28.50 -16.63 3.09
CA THR A 12 -27.59 -16.83 4.23
C THR A 12 -26.32 -17.52 3.75
N LYS A 13 -25.17 -16.97 4.12
CA LYS A 13 -23.85 -17.51 3.81
C LYS A 13 -23.03 -17.65 5.08
N PHE A 14 -22.36 -18.79 5.21
CA PHE A 14 -21.35 -19.04 6.20
C PHE A 14 -20.01 -19.25 5.52
N ALA A 15 -18.97 -18.56 5.97
CA ALA A 15 -17.64 -18.67 5.42
C ALA A 15 -16.60 -18.81 6.51
N VAL A 16 -15.57 -19.60 6.24
CA VAL A 16 -14.39 -19.72 7.08
C VAL A 16 -13.17 -19.46 6.21
N ASN A 17 -12.35 -18.51 6.63
CA ASN A 17 -11.08 -18.23 6.00
C ASN A 17 -9.97 -18.48 7.00
N ARG A 18 -9.04 -19.38 6.68
CA ARG A 18 -7.86 -19.65 7.49
C ARG A 18 -6.60 -19.35 6.69
N ALA A 19 -5.81 -18.41 7.18
CA ALA A 19 -4.56 -17.98 6.57
C ALA A 19 -3.40 -18.20 7.55
N PRO A 20 -2.73 -19.36 7.52
CA PRO A 20 -1.47 -19.52 8.21
C PRO A 20 -0.41 -18.69 7.48
N TYR A 21 0.34 -17.92 8.23
CA TYR A 21 1.38 -17.05 7.70
C TYR A 21 2.60 -17.14 8.60
N ILE A 22 3.76 -17.42 8.01
CA ILE A 22 5.03 -17.40 8.70
C ILE A 22 5.85 -16.29 8.08
N SER A 23 6.09 -15.23 8.85
CA SER A 23 6.96 -14.13 8.45
C SER A 23 8.30 -14.25 9.12
N GLY A 24 9.34 -13.84 8.43
CA GLY A 24 10.66 -13.69 9.01
C GLY A 24 11.75 -14.38 8.24
N ILE A 25 12.92 -14.46 8.86
CA ILE A 25 14.13 -15.02 8.30
C ILE A 25 14.39 -16.37 8.95
N ILE A 26 14.46 -17.41 8.15
CA ILE A 26 14.97 -18.73 8.57
C ILE A 26 16.48 -18.67 8.43
N SER A 27 17.19 -18.71 9.55
CA SER A 27 18.64 -18.68 9.59
C SER A 27 19.16 -19.70 10.62
N PRO A 28 20.29 -20.35 10.38
CA PRO A 28 20.93 -21.18 11.40
C PRO A 28 21.55 -20.34 12.53
N VAL A 29 21.66 -19.03 12.33
CA VAL A 29 22.25 -18.12 13.30
C VAL A 29 21.14 -17.45 14.12
N PRO A 30 21.18 -17.51 15.46
CA PRO A 30 20.14 -16.93 16.32
C PRO A 30 20.20 -15.40 16.41
N PHE A 31 21.33 -14.79 16.08
CA PHE A 31 21.54 -13.36 16.15
C PHE A 31 21.83 -12.75 14.78
N SER A 32 21.32 -11.56 14.54
CA SER A 32 21.79 -10.72 13.44
C SER A 32 23.15 -10.12 13.81
N LEU A 33 24.08 -10.11 12.86
CA LEU A 33 25.40 -9.54 13.02
C LEU A 33 25.58 -8.38 12.03
N ALA A 34 25.86 -7.21 12.55
CA ALA A 34 26.19 -6.03 11.77
C ALA A 34 27.63 -5.59 12.09
N VAL A 35 28.46 -5.52 11.06
CA VAL A 35 29.84 -5.02 11.14
C VAL A 35 29.98 -3.88 10.12
N THR A 36 30.29 -2.67 10.58
CA THR A 36 30.47 -1.55 9.65
C THR A 36 31.69 -1.80 8.76
N GLY A 37 31.49 -1.72 7.45
CA GLY A 37 32.51 -2.04 6.45
C GLY A 37 32.50 -3.50 5.95
N ALA A 38 31.55 -4.33 6.42
CA ALA A 38 31.32 -5.69 5.94
C ALA A 38 29.84 -5.97 5.68
N SER A 39 29.55 -7.09 5.03
CA SER A 39 28.17 -7.54 4.83
C SER A 39 27.55 -7.99 6.15
N SER A 40 26.32 -7.58 6.41
CA SER A 40 25.56 -8.01 7.58
C SER A 40 25.05 -9.43 7.42
N ILE A 41 24.99 -10.17 8.51
CA ILE A 41 24.36 -11.49 8.58
C ILE A 41 23.04 -11.32 9.32
N SER A 42 21.96 -11.80 8.72
CA SER A 42 20.64 -11.78 9.34
C SER A 42 20.42 -13.01 10.21
N GLY A 43 20.09 -12.79 11.47
CA GLY A 43 19.73 -13.87 12.40
C GLY A 43 18.32 -14.39 12.18
N ALA A 44 18.03 -15.53 12.78
CA ALA A 44 16.68 -16.11 12.76
C ALA A 44 15.69 -15.17 13.44
N SER A 45 14.58 -14.90 12.76
CA SER A 45 13.46 -14.14 13.30
C SER A 45 12.19 -14.70 12.67
N ILE A 46 11.49 -15.57 13.37
CA ILE A 46 10.29 -16.24 12.85
C ILE A 46 9.09 -15.77 13.65
N VAL A 47 8.09 -15.27 12.94
CA VAL A 47 6.82 -14.83 13.49
C VAL A 47 5.71 -15.68 12.87
N PRO A 48 5.33 -16.81 13.44
CA PRO A 48 4.17 -17.57 13.00
C PRO A 48 2.89 -16.84 13.43
N ILE A 49 2.00 -16.63 12.48
CA ILE A 49 0.68 -16.06 12.68
C ILE A 49 -0.35 -17.02 12.07
N PHE A 50 -1.29 -17.46 12.88
CA PHE A 50 -2.40 -18.31 12.45
C PHE A 50 -3.68 -17.50 12.57
N ALA A 51 -4.12 -16.92 11.47
CA ALA A 51 -5.35 -16.15 11.41
C ALA A 51 -6.51 -17.04 10.92
N THR A 52 -7.65 -16.97 11.59
CA THR A 52 -8.90 -17.59 11.15
C THR A 52 -10.03 -16.59 11.30
N ALA A 53 -10.80 -16.39 10.25
CA ALA A 53 -12.00 -15.56 10.27
C ALA A 53 -13.22 -16.44 9.97
N TRP A 54 -14.18 -16.40 10.87
CA TRP A 54 -15.51 -17.00 10.72
C TRP A 54 -16.46 -15.88 10.36
N GLN A 55 -17.30 -16.07 9.37
CA GLN A 55 -18.20 -15.05 8.88
C GLN A 55 -19.59 -15.61 8.62
N LEU A 56 -20.58 -14.95 9.18
CA LEU A 56 -21.98 -15.18 8.90
C LEU A 56 -22.55 -13.95 8.20
N LEU A 57 -23.13 -14.13 7.03
CA LEU A 57 -23.85 -13.10 6.28
C LEU A 57 -25.28 -13.56 6.10
N ASP A 58 -26.23 -12.64 6.27
CA ASP A 58 -27.62 -12.87 5.94
C ASP A 58 -28.17 -11.63 5.24
N ASP A 59 -28.64 -11.81 4.02
CA ASP A 59 -29.15 -10.76 3.14
C ASP A 59 -30.60 -11.04 2.77
N ILE A 60 -31.46 -10.06 2.91
CA ILE A 60 -32.82 -10.08 2.40
C ILE A 60 -32.98 -9.05 1.29
N SER A 61 -33.61 -9.47 0.19
CA SER A 61 -33.88 -8.63 -0.99
C SER A 61 -35.35 -8.65 -1.30
N LEU A 62 -35.94 -7.46 -1.44
CA LEU A 62 -37.38 -7.27 -1.75
C LEU A 62 -37.51 -6.32 -2.93
N THR A 63 -38.16 -6.78 -4.01
CA THR A 63 -38.55 -5.92 -5.13
C THR A 63 -40.05 -5.59 -5.02
N ARG A 64 -40.37 -4.28 -4.97
CA ARG A 64 -41.77 -3.82 -4.90
C ARG A 64 -41.96 -2.55 -5.74
N GLY A 65 -42.65 -2.70 -6.84
CA GLY A 65 -42.86 -1.60 -7.79
C GLY A 65 -41.54 -1.06 -8.33
N ALA A 66 -41.26 0.23 -8.08
CA ALA A 66 -40.06 0.91 -8.53
C ALA A 66 -38.87 0.74 -7.55
N HIS A 67 -39.02 0.04 -6.44
CA HIS A 67 -38.04 -0.11 -5.38
C HIS A 67 -37.44 -1.52 -5.36
N ALA A 68 -36.09 -1.58 -5.25
CA ALA A 68 -35.36 -2.81 -4.99
C ALA A 68 -34.59 -2.64 -3.64
N LEU A 69 -35.27 -3.03 -2.58
CA LEU A 69 -34.79 -2.94 -1.21
C LEU A 69 -33.86 -4.10 -0.89
N LYS A 70 -32.73 -3.84 -0.26
CA LYS A 70 -31.85 -4.85 0.28
C LYS A 70 -31.42 -4.46 1.69
N ALA A 71 -31.50 -5.41 2.63
CA ALA A 71 -31.00 -5.25 3.98
C ALA A 71 -30.20 -6.50 4.37
N GLY A 72 -29.22 -6.35 5.23
CA GLY A 72 -28.44 -7.51 5.66
C GLY A 72 -27.57 -7.23 6.88
N ILE A 73 -27.10 -8.31 7.44
CA ILE A 73 -26.15 -8.34 8.55
C ILE A 73 -24.92 -9.16 8.16
N ASN A 74 -23.78 -8.79 8.73
CA ASN A 74 -22.54 -9.53 8.57
C ASN A 74 -21.83 -9.55 9.93
N ILE A 75 -21.68 -10.73 10.50
CA ILE A 75 -20.96 -10.94 11.76
C ILE A 75 -19.67 -11.67 11.43
N ARG A 76 -18.55 -11.10 11.84
CA ARG A 76 -17.22 -11.69 11.62
C ARG A 76 -16.49 -11.88 12.93
N TYR A 77 -16.13 -13.12 13.23
CA TYR A 77 -15.30 -13.48 14.37
C TYR A 77 -13.87 -13.76 13.90
N VAL A 78 -12.91 -12.98 14.39
CA VAL A 78 -11.50 -13.06 14.01
C VAL A 78 -10.70 -13.65 15.14
N GLN A 79 -9.93 -14.68 14.83
CA GLN A 79 -8.93 -15.29 15.68
C GLN A 79 -7.55 -15.05 15.04
N ALA A 80 -6.59 -14.58 15.83
CA ALA A 80 -5.20 -14.46 15.38
C ALA A 80 -4.28 -14.96 16.49
N ASN A 81 -3.63 -16.09 16.27
CA ASN A 81 -2.65 -16.64 17.20
C ASN A 81 -1.26 -16.28 16.68
N GLN A 82 -0.43 -15.70 17.53
CA GLN A 82 0.91 -15.24 17.16
C GLN A 82 1.94 -15.65 18.21
N ALA A 83 3.11 -16.05 17.74
CA ALA A 83 4.32 -16.22 18.54
C ALA A 83 5.50 -15.52 17.85
N ASN A 84 6.59 -15.31 18.56
CA ASN A 84 7.86 -14.92 17.97
C ASN A 84 8.97 -15.81 18.56
N THR A 85 9.94 -16.18 17.73
CA THR A 85 11.18 -16.77 18.26
C THR A 85 11.97 -15.75 19.04
N ALA A 86 12.79 -16.21 19.98
CA ALA A 86 13.85 -15.37 20.53
C ALA A 86 14.78 -14.90 19.39
N GLY A 87 15.33 -13.72 19.53
CA GLY A 87 16.26 -13.18 18.55
C GLY A 87 16.98 -11.96 19.11
N GLY A 88 18.00 -11.54 18.41
CA GLY A 88 18.78 -10.38 18.84
C GLY A 88 19.68 -9.86 17.75
N SER A 89 20.44 -8.85 18.08
CA SER A 89 21.45 -8.27 17.19
C SER A 89 22.74 -7.97 17.93
N LEU A 90 23.85 -8.21 17.25
CA LEU A 90 25.20 -7.87 17.65
C LEU A 90 25.73 -6.82 16.67
N THR A 91 26.32 -5.75 17.18
CA THR A 91 26.83 -4.66 16.34
C THR A 91 28.29 -4.37 16.66
N TYR A 92 29.11 -4.30 15.64
CA TYR A 92 30.51 -3.87 15.69
C TYR A 92 30.69 -2.65 14.80
N SER A 93 31.27 -1.59 15.34
CA SER A 93 31.47 -0.31 14.62
C SER A 93 32.56 -0.39 13.55
N THR A 94 33.45 -1.38 13.62
CA THR A 94 34.52 -1.61 12.65
C THR A 94 34.85 -3.09 12.50
N VAL A 95 35.48 -3.46 11.39
CA VAL A 95 36.04 -4.81 11.20
C VAL A 95 37.14 -5.11 12.23
N ALA A 96 37.92 -4.10 12.62
CA ALA A 96 38.95 -4.28 13.67
C ALA A 96 38.33 -4.65 15.03
N ASN A 97 37.23 -4.01 15.41
CA ASN A 97 36.52 -4.32 16.63
C ASN A 97 35.89 -5.74 16.57
N PHE A 98 35.41 -6.14 15.40
CA PHE A 98 34.92 -7.50 15.21
C PHE A 98 36.03 -8.55 15.42
N VAL A 99 37.19 -8.36 14.79
CA VAL A 99 38.33 -9.28 14.95
C VAL A 99 38.85 -9.31 16.39
N ALA A 100 38.84 -8.17 17.08
CA ALA A 100 39.22 -8.05 18.48
C ALA A 100 38.12 -8.46 19.46
N ASN A 101 36.97 -8.91 18.98
CA ASN A 101 35.77 -9.25 19.76
C ASN A 101 35.33 -8.12 20.73
N LYS A 102 35.43 -6.88 20.30
CA LYS A 102 34.97 -5.69 21.03
C LYS A 102 33.59 -5.29 20.50
N LEU A 103 32.55 -5.72 21.20
CA LEU A 103 31.17 -5.47 20.80
C LEU A 103 30.75 -4.05 21.16
N ASP A 104 30.19 -3.31 20.22
CA ASP A 104 29.67 -1.95 20.47
C ASP A 104 28.29 -1.98 21.12
N SER A 105 27.45 -2.92 20.73
CA SER A 105 26.16 -3.12 21.37
C SER A 105 25.55 -4.49 21.05
N PHE A 106 24.68 -4.93 21.93
CA PHE A 106 23.77 -6.03 21.63
C PHE A 106 22.33 -5.70 22.04
N SER A 107 21.39 -6.36 21.37
CA SER A 107 20.00 -6.45 21.81
C SER A 107 19.55 -7.91 21.81
N LEU A 108 18.71 -8.28 22.76
CA LEU A 108 18.12 -9.60 22.88
C LEU A 108 16.64 -9.48 23.19
N ASN A 109 15.80 -10.12 22.38
CA ASN A 109 14.37 -10.26 22.64
C ASN A 109 14.11 -11.70 23.08
N ALA A 110 13.46 -11.88 24.21
CA ALA A 110 12.99 -13.21 24.62
C ALA A 110 11.90 -13.72 23.64
N ALA A 111 11.74 -15.03 23.57
CA ALA A 111 10.67 -15.62 22.76
C ALA A 111 9.30 -15.16 23.26
N LEU A 112 8.43 -14.81 22.34
CA LEU A 112 7.01 -14.59 22.63
C LEU A 112 6.30 -15.93 22.53
N PRO A 113 5.74 -16.48 23.63
CA PRO A 113 4.91 -17.68 23.58
C PRO A 113 3.66 -17.40 22.76
N MET A 114 3.07 -18.46 22.19
CA MET A 114 1.84 -18.34 21.41
C MET A 114 0.75 -17.64 22.21
N LYS A 115 0.28 -16.50 21.72
CA LYS A 115 -0.83 -15.74 22.29
C LYS A 115 -1.99 -15.68 21.31
N GLY A 116 -3.19 -15.81 21.83
CA GLY A 116 -4.42 -15.86 21.03
C GLY A 116 -5.22 -14.58 21.12
N MET A 117 -5.34 -13.88 20.01
CA MET A 117 -6.15 -12.67 19.91
C MET A 117 -7.52 -12.95 19.34
N ARG A 118 -8.52 -12.29 19.89
CA ARG A 118 -9.93 -12.44 19.54
C ARG A 118 -10.60 -11.10 19.35
N LYS A 119 -11.48 -11.07 18.34
CA LYS A 119 -12.29 -9.89 18.02
C LYS A 119 -13.55 -10.30 17.29
N THR A 120 -14.64 -9.59 17.54
CA THR A 120 -15.88 -9.71 16.77
C THR A 120 -16.19 -8.39 16.09
N GLN A 121 -16.64 -8.43 14.87
CA GLN A 121 -17.08 -7.28 14.08
C GLN A 121 -18.54 -7.49 13.68
N TYR A 122 -19.35 -6.45 13.80
CA TYR A 122 -20.77 -6.48 13.49
C TYR A 122 -21.06 -5.39 12.48
N PHE A 123 -21.71 -5.78 11.39
CA PHE A 123 -22.10 -4.88 10.32
C PHE A 123 -23.56 -5.09 9.98
N GLY A 124 -24.29 -3.99 9.80
CA GLY A 124 -25.66 -4.02 9.33
C GLY A 124 -25.84 -2.97 8.23
N TYR A 125 -26.71 -3.24 7.28
CA TYR A 125 -27.01 -2.26 6.24
C TYR A 125 -28.44 -2.37 5.74
N ILE A 126 -28.91 -1.25 5.19
CA ILE A 126 -30.12 -1.15 4.39
C ILE A 126 -29.82 -0.28 3.17
N GLN A 127 -30.34 -0.67 2.03
CA GLN A 127 -30.25 0.11 0.79
C GLN A 127 -31.50 -0.02 -0.05
N ASP A 128 -31.77 1.02 -0.84
CA ASP A 128 -32.84 1.06 -1.84
C ASP A 128 -32.26 1.50 -3.19
N GLU A 129 -32.49 0.72 -4.21
CA GLU A 129 -32.38 1.14 -5.60
C GLU A 129 -33.78 1.54 -6.08
N TRP A 130 -34.03 2.83 -6.12
CA TRP A 130 -35.31 3.40 -6.50
C TRP A 130 -35.28 3.93 -7.93
N LYS A 131 -36.07 3.31 -8.81
CA LYS A 131 -36.32 3.78 -10.16
C LYS A 131 -37.39 4.90 -10.13
N ALA A 132 -36.94 6.11 -9.68
CA ALA A 132 -37.82 7.25 -9.47
C ALA A 132 -38.53 7.70 -10.78
N ARG A 133 -37.87 7.49 -11.93
CA ARG A 133 -38.43 7.65 -13.29
C ARG A 133 -37.78 6.62 -14.22
N PRO A 134 -38.37 6.36 -15.42
CA PRO A 134 -37.76 5.43 -16.38
C PRO A 134 -36.30 5.75 -16.74
N ASN A 135 -35.94 7.02 -16.65
CA ASN A 135 -34.59 7.53 -16.95
C ASN A 135 -33.81 8.02 -15.71
N LEU A 136 -34.31 7.78 -14.48
CA LEU A 136 -33.68 8.25 -13.24
C LEU A 136 -33.72 7.17 -12.18
N THR A 137 -32.57 6.68 -11.78
CA THR A 137 -32.39 5.74 -10.67
C THR A 137 -31.63 6.44 -9.53
N LEU A 138 -32.16 6.30 -8.31
CA LEU A 138 -31.54 6.75 -7.08
C LEU A 138 -31.09 5.52 -6.27
N ASN A 139 -29.88 5.55 -5.74
CA ASN A 139 -29.37 4.53 -4.83
C ASN A 139 -29.15 5.19 -3.47
N LEU A 140 -29.88 4.73 -2.47
CA LEU A 140 -29.84 5.24 -1.10
C LEU A 140 -29.41 4.12 -0.18
N GLY A 141 -28.39 4.33 0.63
CA GLY A 141 -27.90 3.29 1.53
C GLY A 141 -27.41 3.85 2.85
N LEU A 142 -27.60 3.08 3.89
CA LEU A 142 -26.99 3.32 5.19
C LEU A 142 -26.39 2.01 5.69
N ARG A 143 -25.13 2.06 6.11
CA ARG A 143 -24.44 0.95 6.75
C ARG A 143 -23.98 1.38 8.13
N TYR A 144 -24.12 0.51 9.10
CA TYR A 144 -23.56 0.64 10.44
C TYR A 144 -22.44 -0.36 10.62
N GLU A 145 -21.33 0.07 11.18
CA GLU A 145 -20.16 -0.76 11.43
C GLU A 145 -19.76 -0.65 12.92
N TYR A 146 -19.55 -1.80 13.55
CA TYR A 146 -19.08 -1.87 14.92
C TYR A 146 -17.91 -2.84 15.02
N PHE A 147 -16.77 -2.29 15.39
CA PHE A 147 -15.53 -3.03 15.56
C PHE A 147 -15.26 -3.21 17.05
N ASN A 148 -15.52 -4.41 17.57
CA ASN A 148 -15.23 -4.68 18.98
C ASN A 148 -13.72 -4.63 19.25
N ALA A 149 -13.34 -4.45 20.50
CA ALA A 149 -11.95 -4.39 20.91
C ALA A 149 -11.24 -5.75 20.77
N PHE A 150 -9.97 -5.74 20.42
CA PHE A 150 -9.12 -6.90 20.59
C PHE A 150 -8.85 -7.19 22.05
N HIS A 151 -8.82 -8.47 22.40
CA HIS A 151 -8.37 -8.99 23.69
C HIS A 151 -7.56 -10.27 23.49
N GLU A 152 -6.72 -10.62 24.45
CA GLU A 152 -5.99 -11.88 24.45
C GLU A 152 -6.78 -12.94 25.24
N VAL A 153 -6.95 -14.12 24.67
CA VAL A 153 -7.90 -15.16 25.12
C VAL A 153 -7.63 -15.71 26.55
N HIS A 154 -6.40 -15.57 27.03
CA HIS A 154 -5.99 -15.99 28.38
C HIS A 154 -5.54 -14.81 29.26
N ASP A 155 -5.95 -13.61 28.90
CA ASP A 155 -5.65 -12.36 29.60
C ASP A 155 -4.15 -12.08 29.82
N ARG A 156 -3.30 -12.57 28.91
CA ARG A 156 -1.83 -12.41 29.01
C ARG A 156 -1.31 -11.11 28.41
N ALA A 157 -2.11 -10.41 27.61
CA ALA A 157 -1.69 -9.13 27.04
C ALA A 157 -1.72 -8.01 28.08
N VAL A 158 -0.78 -7.08 27.94
CA VAL A 158 -0.69 -5.89 28.77
C VAL A 158 -0.73 -4.67 27.84
N PRO A 159 -1.89 -4.04 27.64
CA PRO A 159 -1.97 -2.81 26.86
C PRO A 159 -1.16 -1.68 27.49
N PHE A 160 -0.61 -0.81 26.65
CA PHE A 160 0.12 0.37 27.08
C PHE A 160 -0.41 1.59 26.36
N ASP A 161 -0.82 2.59 27.12
CA ASP A 161 -1.24 3.89 26.61
C ASP A 161 -1.11 4.96 27.71
N LEU A 162 -0.27 5.95 27.46
CA LEU A 162 -0.01 7.04 28.40
C LEU A 162 -1.23 7.90 28.70
N ALA A 163 -2.18 7.95 27.77
CA ALA A 163 -3.38 8.77 27.90
C ALA A 163 -4.48 8.12 28.75
N SER A 164 -4.52 6.78 28.83
CA SER A 164 -5.66 6.06 29.38
C SER A 164 -5.34 4.95 30.40
N CYS A 165 -4.05 4.59 30.57
CA CYS A 165 -3.64 3.49 31.46
C CYS A 165 -2.98 3.96 32.77
N GLY A 166 -3.08 5.24 33.10
CA GLY A 166 -2.50 5.80 34.33
C GLY A 166 -1.03 6.21 34.21
N PRO A 167 -0.41 6.69 35.30
CA PRO A 167 0.92 7.34 35.26
C PRO A 167 2.06 6.47 34.74
N GLY A 168 1.97 5.15 34.92
CA GLY A 168 2.96 4.19 34.43
C GLY A 168 2.73 3.73 32.99
N GLY A 169 1.65 4.17 32.35
CA GLY A 169 1.29 3.82 30.99
C GLY A 169 0.83 2.38 30.76
N TYR A 170 1.04 1.46 31.71
CA TYR A 170 0.56 0.09 31.60
C TYR A 170 -0.86 -0.06 32.14
N CYS A 171 -1.74 -0.60 31.31
CA CYS A 171 -3.05 -1.04 31.76
C CYS A 171 -2.95 -2.37 32.52
N PRO A 172 -4.00 -2.73 33.28
CA PRO A 172 -4.09 -4.06 33.88
C PRO A 172 -3.94 -5.16 32.83
N ARG A 173 -3.31 -6.26 33.22
CA ARG A 173 -3.21 -7.47 32.39
C ARG A 173 -4.61 -7.94 31.99
N GLY A 174 -4.77 -8.41 30.76
CA GLY A 174 -6.07 -8.80 30.21
C GLY A 174 -6.94 -7.64 29.70
N GLY A 175 -6.46 -6.39 29.83
CA GLY A 175 -7.20 -5.23 29.33
C GLY A 175 -7.38 -5.25 27.79
N GLN A 176 -8.43 -4.59 27.34
CA GLN A 176 -8.71 -4.39 25.93
C GLN A 176 -7.71 -3.43 25.29
N PHE A 177 -7.36 -3.67 24.01
CA PHE A 177 -6.38 -2.86 23.28
C PHE A 177 -6.92 -1.51 22.81
N ASN A 178 -8.24 -1.37 22.70
CA ASN A 178 -8.90 -0.13 22.31
C ASN A 178 -10.30 -0.02 22.93
N VAL A 179 -10.80 1.19 22.98
CA VAL A 179 -12.20 1.49 23.29
C VAL A 179 -12.97 1.47 21.96
N PRO A 180 -13.97 0.59 21.80
CA PRO A 180 -14.74 0.52 20.56
C PRO A 180 -15.57 1.79 20.30
N ILE A 181 -15.59 2.23 19.05
CA ILE A 181 -16.46 3.33 18.59
C ILE A 181 -17.83 2.76 18.23
N LYS A 182 -18.89 3.50 18.56
CA LYS A 182 -20.28 3.08 18.34
C LYS A 182 -21.04 3.96 17.35
N THR A 183 -20.35 4.90 16.70
CA THR A 183 -20.97 5.92 15.84
C THR A 183 -20.61 5.81 14.37
N ASP A 184 -20.12 4.64 13.94
CA ASP A 184 -19.65 4.43 12.59
C ASP A 184 -20.82 4.15 11.62
N PHE A 185 -21.54 5.22 11.30
CA PHE A 185 -22.59 5.22 10.30
C PHE A 185 -22.04 5.66 8.94
N ALA A 186 -22.24 4.84 7.92
CA ALA A 186 -21.72 4.97 6.57
C ALA A 186 -22.84 5.21 5.56
N PRO A 187 -23.36 6.44 5.40
CA PRO A 187 -24.33 6.79 4.37
C PRO A 187 -23.70 6.68 2.97
N ARG A 188 -24.53 6.27 2.01
CA ARG A 188 -24.16 6.14 0.59
C ARG A 188 -25.28 6.67 -0.27
N LEU A 189 -24.92 7.49 -1.25
CA LEU A 189 -25.84 8.09 -2.21
C LEU A 189 -25.35 7.85 -3.62
N GLY A 190 -26.25 7.52 -4.53
CA GLY A 190 -25.97 7.38 -5.96
C GLY A 190 -27.12 7.86 -6.81
N VAL A 191 -26.81 8.48 -7.92
CA VAL A 191 -27.76 8.94 -8.93
C VAL A 191 -27.27 8.46 -10.29
N ALA A 192 -28.14 7.82 -11.06
CA ALA A 192 -27.93 7.53 -12.47
C ALA A 192 -29.09 8.13 -13.27
N TRP A 193 -28.76 9.06 -14.17
CA TRP A 193 -29.71 9.80 -14.95
C TRP A 193 -29.38 9.75 -16.44
N SER A 194 -30.35 9.34 -17.26
CA SER A 194 -30.28 9.40 -18.71
C SER A 194 -31.21 10.52 -19.22
N PRO A 195 -30.66 11.73 -19.46
CA PRO A 195 -31.46 12.89 -19.84
C PRO A 195 -32.09 12.73 -21.24
N HIS A 196 -33.27 13.30 -21.41
CA HIS A 196 -33.99 13.23 -22.69
C HIS A 196 -33.25 13.92 -23.85
N PHE A 197 -32.51 14.99 -23.57
CA PHE A 197 -31.69 15.67 -24.57
C PHE A 197 -30.56 14.82 -25.14
N GLY A 198 -30.17 13.75 -24.44
CA GLY A 198 -29.16 12.79 -24.89
C GLY A 198 -29.69 11.69 -25.79
N HIS A 199 -31.01 11.67 -26.11
CA HIS A 199 -31.67 10.65 -26.94
C HIS A 199 -31.31 9.21 -26.54
N GLY A 200 -31.15 8.95 -25.21
CA GLY A 200 -30.73 7.65 -24.66
C GLY A 200 -29.23 7.34 -24.78
N LYS A 201 -28.42 8.22 -25.37
CA LYS A 201 -26.99 8.05 -25.60
C LYS A 201 -26.12 8.67 -24.53
N THR A 202 -26.71 9.45 -23.62
CA THR A 202 -26.01 10.11 -22.51
C THR A 202 -26.45 9.50 -21.20
N VAL A 203 -25.49 9.20 -20.32
CA VAL A 203 -25.76 8.79 -18.93
C VAL A 203 -24.87 9.61 -18.00
N ILE A 204 -25.50 10.24 -17.02
CA ILE A 204 -24.83 10.99 -15.95
C ILE A 204 -24.93 10.16 -14.67
N ARG A 205 -23.80 9.95 -14.00
CA ARG A 205 -23.73 9.27 -12.72
C ARG A 205 -23.04 10.16 -11.70
N VAL A 206 -23.61 10.23 -10.50
CA VAL A 206 -23.01 10.91 -9.34
C VAL A 206 -23.15 9.99 -8.16
N GLY A 207 -22.11 9.89 -7.34
CA GLY A 207 -22.14 9.07 -6.14
C GLY A 207 -21.24 9.59 -5.04
N SER A 208 -21.61 9.29 -3.80
CA SER A 208 -20.82 9.60 -2.62
C SER A 208 -21.08 8.55 -1.53
N GLY A 209 -20.06 8.30 -0.69
CA GLY A 209 -20.20 7.37 0.43
C GLY A 209 -19.08 7.51 1.45
N ILE A 210 -19.38 7.07 2.66
CA ILE A 210 -18.44 6.96 3.78
C ILE A 210 -18.12 5.48 4.01
N TYR A 211 -16.85 5.21 4.31
CA TYR A 211 -16.32 3.87 4.56
C TYR A 211 -15.40 3.90 5.77
N TYR A 212 -15.51 2.89 6.63
CA TYR A 212 -14.67 2.74 7.81
C TYR A 212 -13.72 1.55 7.67
N GLY A 213 -12.59 1.62 8.36
CA GLY A 213 -11.61 0.55 8.40
C GLY A 213 -10.67 0.66 9.60
N GLU A 214 -10.30 -0.46 10.16
CA GLU A 214 -9.54 -0.49 11.41
C GLU A 214 -8.03 -0.38 11.27
N GLY A 215 -7.49 -0.50 10.07
CA GLY A 215 -6.06 -0.71 9.85
C GLY A 215 -5.67 -2.21 9.82
N GLN A 216 -4.39 -2.49 9.83
CA GLN A 216 -3.86 -3.86 9.70
C GLN A 216 -3.84 -4.59 11.04
N LEU A 217 -4.18 -5.88 11.01
CA LEU A 217 -4.19 -6.74 12.18
C LEU A 217 -2.82 -6.81 12.88
N GLY A 218 -1.73 -6.85 12.11
CA GLY A 218 -0.37 -6.88 12.64
C GLY A 218 -0.01 -5.68 13.51
N ASP A 219 -0.62 -4.53 13.25
CA ASP A 219 -0.38 -3.28 13.96
C ASP A 219 -1.29 -3.15 15.19
N LEU A 220 -2.51 -3.66 15.07
CA LEU A 220 -3.49 -3.65 16.17
C LEU A 220 -3.09 -4.60 17.31
N ASN A 221 -2.29 -5.63 17.04
CA ASN A 221 -1.84 -6.58 18.04
C ASN A 221 -0.54 -6.18 18.77
N ALA A 222 -0.02 -4.98 18.53
CA ALA A 222 1.23 -4.52 19.13
C ALA A 222 1.36 -4.78 20.65
N PRO A 223 0.33 -4.56 21.47
CA PRO A 223 0.38 -4.81 22.92
C PRO A 223 0.61 -6.27 23.34
N ILE A 224 0.46 -7.22 22.43
CA ILE A 224 0.67 -8.66 22.75
C ILE A 224 2.08 -8.96 23.26
N GLN A 225 3.05 -8.09 22.93
CA GLN A 225 4.47 -8.27 23.24
C GLN A 225 4.93 -7.49 24.49
N ASN A 226 4.07 -6.72 25.14
CA ASN A 226 4.49 -5.80 26.20
C ASN A 226 4.96 -6.48 27.50
N ASP A 227 4.62 -7.73 27.71
CA ASP A 227 5.05 -8.53 28.87
C ASP A 227 6.27 -9.43 28.58
N VAL A 228 6.89 -9.28 27.40
CA VAL A 228 8.07 -10.08 27.01
C VAL A 228 9.34 -9.26 27.24
N PRO A 229 10.30 -9.76 28.00
CA PRO A 229 11.54 -9.05 28.27
C PRO A 229 12.36 -8.77 27.01
N ARG A 230 12.94 -7.59 26.97
CA ARG A 230 13.94 -7.20 25.97
C ARG A 230 15.15 -6.68 26.71
N TYR A 231 16.32 -7.07 26.26
CA TYR A 231 17.60 -6.66 26.85
C TYR A 231 18.41 -5.89 25.82
N SER A 232 19.11 -4.86 26.24
CA SER A 232 20.18 -4.30 25.43
C SER A 232 21.28 -3.73 26.33
N LEU A 233 22.47 -3.67 25.78
CA LEU A 233 23.64 -3.08 26.40
C LEU A 233 24.52 -2.51 25.30
N SER A 234 25.18 -1.40 25.58
CA SER A 234 26.14 -0.76 24.68
C SER A 234 27.51 -0.61 25.32
N ILE A 235 28.50 -0.31 24.51
CA ILE A 235 29.87 -0.04 25.00
C ILE A 235 29.91 1.16 25.95
N ALA A 236 28.95 2.07 25.85
CA ALA A 236 28.81 3.19 26.80
C ALA A 236 28.40 2.71 28.21
N ASP A 237 27.67 1.60 28.28
CA ASP A 237 27.22 1.00 29.56
C ASP A 237 28.28 0.05 30.12
N ASN A 238 29.01 -0.65 29.25
CA ASN A 238 30.09 -1.56 29.62
C ASN A 238 31.22 -1.57 28.55
N PRO A 239 32.40 -0.98 28.84
CA PRO A 239 33.50 -0.87 27.88
C PRO A 239 34.15 -2.22 27.52
N ASN A 240 33.90 -3.28 28.28
CA ASN A 240 34.46 -4.63 28.06
C ASN A 240 33.48 -5.56 27.32
N LEU A 241 32.46 -4.98 26.69
CA LEU A 241 31.43 -5.75 26.02
C LEU A 241 32.02 -6.63 24.90
N SER A 242 31.72 -7.92 24.94
CA SER A 242 32.25 -8.92 24.02
C SER A 242 31.26 -10.08 23.82
N PHE A 243 31.48 -10.91 22.80
CA PHE A 243 30.76 -12.16 22.63
C PHE A 243 31.54 -13.32 23.26
N PRO A 244 30.92 -14.29 23.94
CA PRO A 244 29.47 -14.45 24.15
C PRO A 244 28.87 -13.41 25.10
N ILE A 245 27.58 -13.12 24.91
CA ILE A 245 26.88 -12.04 25.67
C ILE A 245 26.38 -12.49 27.05
N ASP A 246 26.35 -13.80 27.33
CA ASP A 246 25.80 -14.36 28.55
C ASP A 246 26.36 -13.74 29.85
N PRO A 247 27.66 -13.46 29.97
CA PRO A 247 28.20 -12.82 31.16
C PRO A 247 27.65 -11.42 31.45
N PHE A 248 27.10 -10.76 30.42
CA PHE A 248 26.59 -9.39 30.50
C PHE A 248 25.07 -9.33 30.72
N LEU A 249 24.34 -10.43 30.55
CA LEU A 249 22.89 -10.44 30.68
C LEU A 249 22.40 -10.06 32.09
N SER A 250 23.17 -10.36 33.13
CA SER A 250 22.84 -9.98 34.51
C SER A 250 22.98 -8.48 34.79
N THR A 251 23.83 -7.80 34.01
CA THR A 251 24.05 -6.34 34.11
C THR A 251 23.31 -5.57 33.03
N ALA A 252 22.89 -6.28 31.97
CA ALA A 252 22.00 -5.69 31.00
C ALA A 252 20.70 -5.32 31.73
N SER A 253 20.47 -4.03 31.86
CA SER A 253 19.13 -3.57 32.22
C SER A 253 18.16 -4.25 31.27
N PRO A 254 17.13 -4.97 31.76
CA PRO A 254 15.96 -5.19 30.93
C PRO A 254 15.65 -3.79 30.45
N LEU A 255 15.88 -3.52 29.16
CA LEU A 255 15.55 -2.22 28.60
C LEU A 255 14.22 -1.90 29.13
N ALA A 256 14.20 -0.84 29.92
CA ALA A 256 12.99 -0.28 30.41
C ALA A 256 12.12 -0.29 29.20
N THR A 257 11.30 -1.25 29.18
CA THR A 257 10.61 -1.81 28.05
C THR A 257 10.22 -0.66 27.14
N THR A 258 10.69 -0.63 25.91
CA THR A 258 10.05 0.23 24.94
C THR A 258 8.70 -0.43 24.64
N PRO A 259 7.63 -0.10 25.36
CA PRO A 259 6.37 -0.75 25.15
C PRO A 259 5.88 -0.41 23.76
N ARG A 260 5.25 -1.37 23.13
CA ARG A 260 4.50 -1.11 21.91
C ARG A 260 3.14 -0.57 22.30
N SER A 261 2.94 0.70 22.04
CA SER A 261 1.74 1.43 22.42
C SER A 261 0.75 1.50 21.27
N LEU A 262 -0.50 1.37 21.60
CA LEU A 262 -1.61 1.61 20.68
C LEU A 262 -2.56 2.58 21.40
N ALA A 263 -2.85 3.73 20.78
CA ALA A 263 -3.81 4.69 21.33
C ALA A 263 -5.16 4.01 21.51
N ARG A 264 -5.61 3.90 22.76
CA ARG A 264 -6.85 3.18 23.09
C ARG A 264 -8.09 3.93 22.63
N ASN A 265 -8.04 5.26 22.60
CA ASN A 265 -9.14 6.13 22.16
C ASN A 265 -9.03 6.53 20.69
N ARG A 266 -8.40 5.71 19.86
CA ARG A 266 -8.29 5.99 18.44
C ARG A 266 -9.64 5.91 17.74
N MET A 267 -9.83 6.75 16.73
CA MET A 267 -10.95 6.66 15.81
C MET A 267 -10.67 5.59 14.74
N GLU A 268 -11.72 5.00 14.18
CA GLU A 268 -11.55 4.14 13.00
C GLU A 268 -11.19 4.98 11.77
N GLY A 269 -10.29 4.44 10.95
CA GLY A 269 -9.93 5.08 9.69
C GLY A 269 -11.16 5.30 8.82
N THR A 270 -11.39 6.54 8.41
CA THR A 270 -12.57 6.93 7.65
C THR A 270 -12.16 7.39 6.27
N VAL A 271 -12.81 6.86 5.23
CA VAL A 271 -12.61 7.29 3.85
C VAL A 271 -13.95 7.77 3.29
N GLN A 272 -14.02 9.04 2.95
CA GLN A 272 -15.09 9.64 2.17
C GLN A 272 -14.72 9.54 0.70
N GLN A 273 -15.62 9.05 -0.14
CA GLN A 273 -15.43 8.97 -1.59
C GLN A 273 -16.60 9.64 -2.29
N TRP A 274 -16.31 10.32 -3.38
CA TRP A 274 -17.31 10.92 -4.25
C TRP A 274 -16.84 10.88 -5.71
N GLY A 275 -17.79 10.88 -6.62
CA GLY A 275 -17.48 10.90 -8.04
C GLY A 275 -18.66 11.35 -8.86
N ALA A 276 -18.35 11.90 -10.03
CA ALA A 276 -19.31 12.24 -11.06
C ALA A 276 -18.76 11.75 -12.41
N ALA A 277 -19.63 11.20 -13.25
CA ALA A 277 -19.27 10.73 -14.57
C ALA A 277 -20.33 11.09 -15.60
N ILE A 278 -19.89 11.48 -16.79
CA ILE A 278 -20.72 11.66 -17.97
C ILE A 278 -20.24 10.66 -19.01
N GLN A 279 -21.11 9.77 -19.40
CA GLN A 279 -20.90 8.78 -20.45
C GLN A 279 -21.73 9.16 -21.67
N GLN A 280 -21.09 9.14 -22.84
CA GLN A 280 -21.73 9.49 -24.11
C GLN A 280 -21.41 8.42 -25.16
N GLU A 281 -22.46 7.93 -25.82
CA GLU A 281 -22.30 7.15 -27.04
C GLU A 281 -21.99 8.08 -28.22
N LEU A 282 -20.92 7.78 -28.94
CA LEU A 282 -20.39 8.54 -30.08
C LEU A 282 -20.23 7.61 -31.30
N GLY A 283 -21.33 7.27 -31.94
CA GLY A 283 -21.38 6.26 -33.00
C GLY A 283 -21.00 4.87 -32.45
N SER A 284 -19.90 4.29 -32.92
CA SER A 284 -19.40 2.99 -32.44
C SER A 284 -18.52 3.10 -31.19
N PHE A 285 -18.30 4.30 -30.67
CA PHE A 285 -17.51 4.57 -29.47
C PHE A 285 -18.38 4.95 -28.29
N VAL A 286 -17.90 4.66 -27.10
CA VAL A 286 -18.44 5.19 -25.84
C VAL A 286 -17.32 5.97 -25.15
N GLY A 287 -17.52 7.27 -25.02
CA GLY A 287 -16.66 8.18 -24.27
C GLY A 287 -17.19 8.36 -22.85
N THR A 288 -16.29 8.40 -21.87
CA THR A 288 -16.63 8.70 -20.49
C THR A 288 -15.65 9.73 -19.94
N VAL A 289 -16.16 10.76 -19.30
CA VAL A 289 -15.41 11.74 -18.50
C VAL A 289 -15.84 11.56 -17.06
N SER A 290 -14.90 11.34 -16.16
CA SER A 290 -15.20 11.12 -14.74
C SER A 290 -14.30 11.99 -13.87
N TYR A 291 -14.88 12.57 -12.83
CA TYR A 291 -14.15 13.14 -11.70
C TYR A 291 -14.29 12.18 -10.51
N LEU A 292 -13.17 11.90 -9.84
CA LEU A 292 -13.09 11.05 -8.66
C LEU A 292 -12.40 11.82 -7.55
N GLY A 293 -12.98 11.80 -6.36
CA GLY A 293 -12.39 12.38 -5.18
C GLY A 293 -12.46 11.42 -4.00
N SER A 294 -11.44 11.44 -3.15
CA SER A 294 -11.51 10.81 -1.84
C SER A 294 -10.75 11.59 -0.80
N LYS A 295 -11.22 11.49 0.45
CA LYS A 295 -10.57 12.04 1.64
C LYS A 295 -10.50 10.96 2.70
N GLY A 296 -9.28 10.62 3.10
CA GLY A 296 -9.02 9.80 4.27
C GLY A 296 -8.79 10.67 5.49
N THR A 297 -9.38 10.30 6.62
CA THR A 297 -9.17 10.89 7.94
C THR A 297 -9.01 9.77 8.96
N HIS A 298 -8.34 10.07 10.08
CA HIS A 298 -8.06 9.06 11.10
C HIS A 298 -7.35 7.82 10.55
N LEU A 299 -6.49 8.00 9.53
CA LEU A 299 -5.73 6.90 8.97
C LEU A 299 -4.67 6.43 9.97
N PHE A 300 -4.44 5.13 9.97
CA PHE A 300 -3.56 4.48 10.92
C PHE A 300 -2.11 4.94 10.74
N THR A 301 -1.43 5.26 11.85
CA THR A 301 -0.06 5.77 11.83
C THR A 301 0.81 5.12 12.86
N ARG A 302 2.10 5.15 12.57
CA ARG A 302 3.16 4.88 13.51
C ARG A 302 3.90 6.18 13.80
N THR A 303 4.15 6.45 15.06
CA THR A 303 4.98 7.55 15.53
C THR A 303 5.77 7.09 16.75
N SER A 304 6.51 7.99 17.35
CA SER A 304 7.20 7.72 18.60
C SER A 304 6.75 8.73 19.64
N VAL A 305 6.71 8.30 20.89
CA VAL A 305 6.50 9.19 22.05
C VAL A 305 7.66 9.03 23.02
N ASN A 306 7.71 9.86 24.04
CA ASN A 306 8.82 9.93 24.99
C ASN A 306 10.17 10.31 24.32
N ALA A 307 10.10 11.15 23.29
CA ALA A 307 11.29 11.76 22.71
C ALA A 307 12.00 12.66 23.73
N ILE A 308 13.30 12.89 23.52
CA ILE A 308 14.07 13.84 24.31
C ILE A 308 13.45 15.23 24.12
N ASP A 309 13.20 15.93 25.22
CA ASP A 309 12.82 17.34 25.16
C ASP A 309 14.05 18.18 24.79
N PRO A 310 14.01 18.93 23.68
CA PRO A 310 15.17 19.68 23.19
C PRO A 310 15.61 20.83 24.11
N ILE A 311 14.76 21.22 25.09
CA ILE A 311 15.07 22.29 26.04
C ILE A 311 15.77 21.70 27.27
N THR A 312 15.22 20.62 27.83
CA THR A 312 15.74 20.01 29.05
C THR A 312 16.80 18.94 28.81
N GLY A 313 16.90 18.41 27.58
CA GLY A 313 17.77 17.29 27.23
C GLY A 313 17.34 15.95 27.85
N GLN A 314 16.15 15.90 28.47
CA GLN A 314 15.65 14.73 29.19
C GLN A 314 14.42 14.14 28.50
N ARG A 315 14.19 12.85 28.74
CA ARG A 315 12.92 12.22 28.35
C ARG A 315 11.86 12.51 29.40
N PRO A 316 10.62 12.87 28.97
CA PRO A 316 9.51 13.12 29.89
C PRO A 316 9.22 11.97 30.84
N LEU A 317 9.44 10.74 30.39
CA LEU A 317 9.23 9.52 31.19
C LEU A 317 10.60 8.86 31.43
N PRO A 318 11.22 9.10 32.59
CA PRO A 318 12.45 8.41 32.97
C PRO A 318 12.18 6.89 33.02
N GLY A 319 13.16 6.09 32.62
CA GLY A 319 13.05 4.64 32.62
C GLY A 319 12.44 4.04 31.35
N PHE A 320 11.93 4.85 30.41
CA PHE A 320 11.54 4.41 29.08
C PHE A 320 12.44 5.02 28.02
N GLY A 321 12.74 4.24 26.98
CA GLY A 321 13.32 4.75 25.75
C GLY A 321 12.28 5.47 24.88
N LEU A 322 12.59 5.60 23.59
CA LEU A 322 11.62 6.08 22.60
C LEU A 322 10.53 5.00 22.41
N ILE A 323 9.28 5.34 22.70
CA ILE A 323 8.15 4.41 22.70
C ILE A 323 7.52 4.38 21.31
N ASP A 324 7.40 3.21 20.70
CA ASP A 324 6.66 2.99 19.45
C ASP A 324 5.16 3.17 19.72
N TYR A 325 4.57 4.24 19.16
CA TYR A 325 3.20 4.64 19.42
C TYR A 325 2.37 4.62 18.14
N LYS A 326 1.31 3.84 18.15
CA LYS A 326 0.38 3.69 17.04
C LYS A 326 -0.92 4.40 17.33
N LYS A 327 -1.38 5.21 16.40
CA LYS A 327 -2.60 6.02 16.53
C LYS A 327 -3.25 6.21 15.16
N THR A 328 -4.32 7.00 15.11
CA THR A 328 -5.05 7.29 13.89
C THR A 328 -5.13 8.80 13.67
N ASP A 329 -4.03 9.42 13.25
CA ASP A 329 -3.91 10.87 13.08
C ASP A 329 -3.49 11.31 11.67
N SER A 330 -3.35 10.38 10.72
CA SER A 330 -2.99 10.71 9.34
C SER A 330 -4.20 11.04 8.49
N ASN A 331 -3.95 11.86 7.48
CA ASN A 331 -4.94 12.32 6.52
C ASN A 331 -4.43 12.14 5.09
N SER A 332 -5.37 11.91 4.18
CA SER A 332 -5.08 11.85 2.75
C SER A 332 -6.17 12.57 1.94
N ASN A 333 -5.80 13.04 0.76
CA ASN A 333 -6.73 13.55 -0.24
C ASN A 333 -6.29 13.01 -1.60
N PHE A 334 -7.26 12.60 -2.40
CA PHE A 334 -7.05 12.18 -3.77
C PHE A 334 -8.08 12.86 -4.66
N ASN A 335 -7.63 13.39 -5.79
CA ASN A 335 -8.51 13.93 -6.83
C ASN A 335 -8.02 13.46 -8.19
N ALA A 336 -8.93 13.07 -9.07
CA ALA A 336 -8.60 12.62 -10.41
C ALA A 336 -9.66 13.03 -11.43
N LEU A 337 -9.19 13.42 -12.62
CA LEU A 337 -9.97 13.44 -13.84
C LEU A 337 -9.61 12.22 -14.67
N GLN A 338 -10.59 11.41 -15.00
CA GLN A 338 -10.42 10.21 -15.84
C GLN A 338 -11.17 10.39 -17.14
N LEU A 339 -10.48 10.11 -18.24
CA LEU A 339 -11.05 10.04 -19.58
C LEU A 339 -10.97 8.58 -20.05
N SER A 340 -12.08 8.05 -20.53
CA SER A 340 -12.16 6.70 -21.08
C SER A 340 -12.82 6.71 -22.45
N LEU A 341 -12.24 6.01 -23.41
CA LEU A 341 -12.81 5.78 -24.73
C LEU A 341 -12.83 4.28 -25.00
N ARG A 342 -14.00 3.73 -25.25
CA ARG A 342 -14.19 2.32 -25.59
C ARG A 342 -14.89 2.17 -26.94
N ARG A 343 -14.44 1.22 -27.70
CA ARG A 343 -15.13 0.69 -28.89
C ARG A 343 -15.20 -0.82 -28.76
N SER A 344 -16.40 -1.36 -28.73
CA SER A 344 -16.62 -2.79 -28.86
C SER A 344 -16.19 -3.26 -30.25
N PHE A 345 -15.86 -4.54 -30.39
CA PHE A 345 -15.37 -5.06 -31.67
C PHE A 345 -16.39 -4.80 -32.79
N HIS A 346 -16.03 -3.89 -33.69
CA HIS A 346 -16.87 -3.49 -34.83
C HIS A 346 -15.97 -3.18 -36.03
N ASN A 347 -16.30 -3.70 -37.21
CA ASN A 347 -15.50 -3.58 -38.43
C ASN A 347 -13.99 -3.90 -38.21
N GLY A 348 -13.74 -4.98 -37.48
CA GLY A 348 -12.36 -5.44 -37.24
C GLY A 348 -11.56 -4.69 -36.16
N LEU A 349 -12.11 -3.65 -35.53
CA LEU A 349 -11.41 -2.86 -34.52
C LEU A 349 -12.11 -2.86 -33.17
N LEU A 350 -11.36 -3.24 -32.12
CA LEU A 350 -11.66 -3.01 -30.72
C LEU A 350 -10.64 -2.02 -30.16
N VAL A 351 -11.07 -1.06 -29.35
CA VAL A 351 -10.18 -0.10 -28.68
C VAL A 351 -10.66 0.12 -27.26
N SER A 352 -9.74 0.19 -26.31
CA SER A 352 -9.97 0.70 -24.97
C SER A 352 -8.81 1.61 -24.57
N ALA A 353 -9.07 2.89 -24.42
CA ALA A 353 -8.11 3.89 -24.00
C ALA A 353 -8.57 4.55 -22.72
N ASN A 354 -7.70 4.62 -21.71
CA ASN A 354 -7.95 5.28 -20.46
C ASN A 354 -6.81 6.24 -20.16
N TYR A 355 -7.15 7.45 -19.74
CA TYR A 355 -6.21 8.44 -19.26
C TYR A 355 -6.68 8.97 -17.92
N MET A 356 -5.76 9.11 -16.97
CA MET A 356 -6.03 9.70 -15.67
C MET A 356 -5.02 10.80 -15.37
N TRP A 357 -5.55 11.94 -15.00
CA TRP A 357 -4.80 13.04 -14.39
C TRP A 357 -5.21 13.12 -12.92
N SER A 358 -4.25 12.87 -12.02
CA SER A 358 -4.55 12.72 -10.60
C SER A 358 -3.52 13.36 -9.69
N HIS A 359 -3.92 13.59 -8.45
CA HIS A 359 -3.05 14.02 -7.37
C HIS A 359 -3.46 13.37 -6.04
N ALA A 360 -2.53 12.59 -5.49
CA ALA A 360 -2.61 12.05 -4.14
C ALA A 360 -1.72 12.88 -3.20
N ILE A 361 -2.32 13.42 -2.14
CA ILE A 361 -1.62 14.15 -1.07
C ILE A 361 -1.91 13.44 0.23
N ASP A 362 -0.89 13.21 1.05
CA ASP A 362 -1.03 12.68 2.39
C ASP A 362 0.02 13.26 3.35
N ASP A 363 -0.10 12.94 4.62
CA ASP A 363 0.88 13.30 5.66
C ASP A 363 1.58 12.06 6.26
N GLY A 364 1.46 10.91 5.57
CA GLY A 364 2.07 9.68 6.02
C GLY A 364 1.86 8.54 5.05
N SER A 365 2.48 8.59 3.87
CA SER A 365 2.41 7.50 2.90
C SER A 365 2.90 6.19 3.49
N VAL A 366 2.23 5.11 3.15
CA VAL A 366 2.57 3.78 3.61
C VAL A 366 2.42 2.76 2.50
N GLY A 367 3.44 1.99 2.29
CA GLY A 367 3.29 0.73 1.59
C GLY A 367 3.10 -0.39 2.61
N GLY A 368 1.87 -0.65 3.09
CA GLY A 368 1.63 -1.83 3.90
C GLY A 368 1.00 -1.64 5.29
N GLY A 369 0.44 -0.48 5.61
CA GLY A 369 -0.43 -0.35 6.79
C GLY A 369 -0.01 0.63 7.88
N GLU A 370 1.26 0.91 8.08
CA GLU A 370 1.71 1.92 9.05
C GLU A 370 2.31 3.12 8.34
N ALA A 371 1.80 4.33 8.61
CA ALA A 371 2.46 5.55 8.16
C ALA A 371 3.85 5.68 8.78
N VAL A 372 4.80 6.11 7.99
CA VAL A 372 6.17 6.37 8.45
C VAL A 372 6.15 7.41 9.57
N SER A 373 6.99 7.23 10.58
CA SER A 373 7.22 8.25 11.61
C SER A 373 7.61 9.58 10.97
N PRO A 374 6.99 10.69 11.37
CA PRO A 374 7.33 12.01 10.85
C PRO A 374 8.74 12.42 11.28
N GLN A 375 9.37 13.32 10.52
CA GLN A 375 10.64 13.94 10.91
C GLN A 375 10.52 14.59 12.29
N ASN A 376 9.47 15.36 12.51
CA ASN A 376 9.10 15.93 13.81
C ASN A 376 7.87 15.20 14.35
N ILE A 377 8.04 14.39 15.39
CA ILE A 377 6.96 13.58 15.96
C ILE A 377 5.82 14.40 16.54
N LYS A 378 6.03 15.70 16.84
CA LYS A 378 5.00 16.63 17.31
C LYS A 378 4.23 17.33 16.18
N CYS A 379 4.64 17.12 14.91
CA CYS A 379 4.03 17.81 13.76
C CYS A 379 3.72 16.85 12.60
N ARG A 380 2.60 16.10 12.68
CA ARG A 380 2.15 15.25 11.57
C ARG A 380 1.83 16.07 10.32
N SER A 381 1.20 17.24 10.47
CA SER A 381 0.85 18.11 9.35
C SER A 381 2.07 18.66 8.58
N CYS A 382 3.25 18.69 9.21
CA CYS A 382 4.51 19.07 8.55
C CYS A 382 4.95 18.04 7.50
N GLU A 383 4.38 16.84 7.52
CA GLU A 383 4.64 15.77 6.55
C GLU A 383 3.72 15.84 5.31
N ARG A 384 2.79 16.83 5.27
CA ARG A 384 1.84 16.94 4.17
C ARG A 384 2.54 17.22 2.83
N ALA A 385 2.45 16.26 1.92
CA ALA A 385 3.09 16.31 0.60
C ALA A 385 2.39 15.37 -0.39
N SER A 386 2.89 15.30 -1.63
CA SER A 386 2.50 14.23 -2.56
C SER A 386 2.78 12.86 -1.93
N GLY A 387 1.82 11.94 -2.01
CA GLY A 387 1.99 10.57 -1.55
C GLY A 387 3.11 9.84 -2.30
N ASP A 388 3.77 8.87 -1.69
CA ASP A 388 4.88 8.11 -2.31
C ASP A 388 4.48 7.41 -3.62
N PHE A 389 3.20 7.11 -3.77
CA PHE A 389 2.58 6.48 -4.94
C PHE A 389 1.82 7.47 -5.84
N ASP A 390 1.99 8.78 -5.65
CA ASP A 390 1.33 9.79 -6.48
C ASP A 390 1.83 9.74 -7.92
N VAL A 391 0.95 9.40 -8.83
CA VAL A 391 1.17 9.38 -10.28
C VAL A 391 0.29 10.46 -10.91
N ARG A 392 0.90 11.54 -11.42
CA ARG A 392 0.16 12.69 -11.96
C ARG A 392 -0.57 12.38 -13.24
N HIS A 393 0.03 11.61 -14.12
CA HIS A 393 -0.51 11.23 -15.42
C HIS A 393 -0.31 9.74 -15.62
N SER A 394 -1.39 9.05 -15.96
CA SER A 394 -1.38 7.63 -16.30
C SER A 394 -2.26 7.41 -17.53
N ALA A 395 -1.76 6.69 -18.52
CA ALA A 395 -2.54 6.29 -19.67
C ALA A 395 -2.28 4.81 -20.00
N ASN A 396 -3.36 4.10 -20.33
CA ASN A 396 -3.31 2.74 -20.85
C ASN A 396 -4.18 2.68 -22.10
N ILE A 397 -3.60 2.20 -23.20
CA ILE A 397 -4.29 2.00 -24.46
C ILE A 397 -4.10 0.53 -24.82
N ASN A 398 -5.19 -0.13 -25.14
CA ASN A 398 -5.17 -1.45 -25.72
C ASN A 398 -6.09 -1.49 -26.95
N SER A 399 -5.61 -2.12 -28.00
CA SER A 399 -6.42 -2.35 -29.19
C SER A 399 -6.24 -3.75 -29.76
N VAL A 400 -7.24 -4.18 -30.47
CA VAL A 400 -7.20 -5.38 -31.31
C VAL A 400 -7.73 -5.00 -32.67
N TYR A 401 -6.90 -5.15 -33.70
CA TYR A 401 -7.27 -4.86 -35.07
C TYR A 401 -7.17 -6.11 -35.96
N ARG A 402 -8.28 -6.47 -36.56
CA ARG A 402 -8.39 -7.49 -37.60
C ARG A 402 -8.67 -6.82 -38.93
N PRO A 403 -7.67 -6.65 -39.78
CA PRO A 403 -7.87 -6.04 -41.09
C PRO A 403 -8.96 -6.76 -41.88
N PRO A 404 -9.92 -6.04 -42.47
CA PRO A 404 -10.98 -6.66 -43.29
C PRO A 404 -10.44 -7.00 -44.68
N ILE A 405 -9.39 -7.86 -44.72
CA ILE A 405 -8.64 -8.24 -45.95
C ILE A 405 -8.69 -9.75 -46.10
N GLY A 406 -8.87 -10.22 -47.31
CA GLY A 406 -8.80 -11.62 -47.71
C GLY A 406 -10.19 -12.30 -47.75
N SER A 407 -10.21 -13.62 -47.71
CA SER A 407 -11.40 -14.44 -47.95
C SER A 407 -12.56 -14.05 -47.03
N GLY A 408 -13.74 -13.79 -47.59
CA GLY A 408 -14.94 -13.36 -46.88
C GLY A 408 -14.91 -11.93 -46.31
N SER A 409 -13.89 -11.13 -46.63
CA SER A 409 -13.68 -9.78 -46.15
C SER A 409 -14.05 -8.71 -47.19
N ARG A 410 -14.02 -7.42 -46.79
CA ARG A 410 -14.36 -6.31 -47.68
C ARG A 410 -13.37 -6.10 -48.83
N PHE A 411 -12.09 -6.39 -48.58
CA PHE A 411 -11.02 -6.19 -49.52
C PHE A 411 -10.34 -7.52 -49.89
N LEU A 412 -9.97 -7.71 -51.17
CA LEU A 412 -9.26 -8.87 -51.70
C LEU A 412 -9.94 -10.22 -51.45
N ALA A 413 -11.28 -10.23 -51.38
CA ALA A 413 -12.08 -11.42 -51.10
C ALA A 413 -11.79 -12.57 -52.08
N ASN A 414 -11.57 -12.26 -53.35
CA ASN A 414 -11.42 -13.22 -54.46
C ASN A 414 -9.99 -13.26 -55.04
N ALA A 415 -8.97 -12.88 -54.26
CA ALA A 415 -7.57 -12.80 -54.72
C ALA A 415 -6.83 -14.16 -54.73
N GLY A 416 -7.52 -15.29 -54.75
CA GLY A 416 -6.93 -16.63 -54.80
C GLY A 416 -6.01 -16.91 -53.60
N LEU A 417 -4.78 -17.40 -53.86
CA LEU A 417 -3.79 -17.69 -52.80
C LEU A 417 -3.45 -16.47 -51.94
N LEU A 418 -3.41 -15.27 -52.54
CA LEU A 418 -3.16 -14.02 -51.80
C LEU A 418 -4.27 -13.74 -50.78
N SER A 419 -5.50 -14.07 -51.10
CA SER A 419 -6.63 -13.95 -50.15
C SER A 419 -6.38 -14.80 -48.88
N GLY A 420 -5.92 -16.04 -49.03
CA GLY A 420 -5.58 -16.94 -47.92
C GLY A 420 -4.39 -16.43 -47.08
N ILE A 421 -3.36 -15.90 -47.72
CA ILE A 421 -2.17 -15.37 -47.04
C ILE A 421 -2.50 -14.10 -46.25
N LEU A 422 -3.31 -13.22 -46.80
CA LEU A 422 -3.64 -11.92 -46.21
C LEU A 422 -4.83 -11.96 -45.23
N SER A 423 -5.65 -13.01 -45.24
CA SER A 423 -6.77 -13.18 -44.29
C SER A 423 -6.30 -13.63 -42.89
N GLY A 424 -7.13 -13.40 -41.89
CA GLY A 424 -6.94 -13.95 -40.55
C GLY A 424 -5.81 -13.33 -39.74
N TRP A 425 -5.28 -12.19 -40.14
CA TRP A 425 -4.33 -11.43 -39.32
C TRP A 425 -5.03 -10.65 -38.20
N GLU A 426 -4.39 -10.64 -37.03
CA GLU A 426 -4.78 -9.86 -35.89
C GLU A 426 -3.55 -9.16 -35.32
N LEU A 427 -3.62 -7.83 -35.22
CA LEU A 427 -2.66 -7.02 -34.51
C LEU A 427 -3.28 -6.60 -33.17
N SER A 428 -2.59 -6.83 -32.07
CA SER A 428 -3.00 -6.33 -30.75
C SER A 428 -1.85 -5.61 -30.08
N ASP A 429 -2.19 -4.58 -29.29
CA ASP A 429 -1.24 -3.78 -28.56
C ASP A 429 -1.71 -3.51 -27.12
N LEU A 430 -0.71 -3.28 -26.26
CA LEU A 430 -0.88 -2.76 -24.91
C LEU A 430 0.18 -1.67 -24.69
N ILE A 431 -0.26 -0.43 -24.59
CA ILE A 431 0.61 0.73 -24.35
C ILE A 431 0.32 1.26 -22.95
N SER A 432 1.34 1.32 -22.12
CA SER A 432 1.28 1.85 -20.75
C SER A 432 2.21 3.04 -20.60
N LEU A 433 1.67 4.16 -20.09
CA LEU A 433 2.41 5.38 -19.82
C LEU A 433 2.06 5.86 -18.41
N ARG A 434 3.06 6.26 -17.66
CA ARG A 434 2.83 6.95 -16.39
C ARG A 434 3.92 7.96 -16.09
N SER A 435 3.55 9.06 -15.45
CA SER A 435 4.51 10.00 -14.88
C SER A 435 5.22 9.38 -13.67
N ALA A 436 6.37 9.94 -13.36
CA ALA A 436 7.21 9.52 -12.25
C ALA A 436 6.51 9.60 -10.89
N THR A 437 6.86 8.68 -10.00
CA THR A 437 6.51 8.75 -8.57
C THR A 437 7.43 9.73 -7.83
N PRO A 438 6.98 10.27 -6.68
CA PRO A 438 7.84 11.09 -5.83
C PRO A 438 9.04 10.35 -5.26
N VAL A 439 10.06 11.14 -4.94
CA VAL A 439 11.30 10.69 -4.29
C VAL A 439 11.54 11.55 -3.05
N ASN A 440 11.66 10.91 -1.91
CA ASN A 440 11.96 11.56 -0.65
C ASN A 440 13.48 11.61 -0.44
N VAL A 441 14.05 12.83 -0.40
CA VAL A 441 15.47 13.00 -0.11
C VAL A 441 15.67 12.94 1.40
N THR A 442 16.61 12.12 1.84
CA THR A 442 16.88 11.86 3.25
C THR A 442 18.32 12.18 3.63
N VAL A 443 18.55 12.31 4.93
CA VAL A 443 19.87 12.43 5.54
C VAL A 443 19.94 11.51 6.76
N THR A 444 21.07 10.83 6.94
CA THR A 444 21.32 10.02 8.14
C THR A 444 22.14 10.86 9.13
N ARG A 445 21.61 11.01 10.35
CA ARG A 445 22.27 11.75 11.44
C ARG A 445 22.24 10.94 12.73
N PRO A 446 23.25 11.05 13.61
CA PRO A 446 23.21 10.42 14.92
C PRO A 446 22.08 11.02 15.78
N ALA A 447 21.53 10.24 16.69
CA ALA A 447 20.42 10.68 17.56
C ALA A 447 20.77 11.94 18.37
N THR A 448 22.04 12.10 18.75
CA THR A 448 22.56 13.27 19.49
C THR A 448 22.53 14.57 18.68
N ALA A 449 22.46 14.49 17.35
CA ALA A 449 22.31 15.67 16.49
C ALA A 449 20.84 16.04 16.22
N LEU A 450 19.90 15.25 16.71
CA LEU A 450 18.47 15.43 16.44
C LEU A 450 17.82 16.19 17.59
N PRO A 451 16.87 17.10 17.31
CA PRO A 451 16.22 17.90 18.35
C PRO A 451 15.55 17.05 19.44
N ASP A 452 15.01 15.91 19.07
CA ASP A 452 14.20 15.04 19.94
C ASP A 452 14.75 13.60 20.05
N GLY A 453 15.94 13.34 19.51
CA GLY A 453 16.55 12.01 19.50
C GLY A 453 15.84 10.98 18.58
N ASN A 454 14.85 11.41 17.79
CA ASN A 454 14.14 10.55 16.86
C ASN A 454 14.83 10.58 15.48
N ASN A 455 15.43 9.48 15.06
CA ASN A 455 16.17 9.37 13.80
C ASN A 455 15.32 8.96 12.58
N SER A 456 14.01 8.89 12.72
CA SER A 456 13.13 8.52 11.61
C SER A 456 12.88 9.69 10.67
N GLY A 457 12.80 9.41 9.36
CA GLY A 457 12.32 10.35 8.35
C GLY A 457 13.10 11.65 8.19
N GLN A 458 14.37 11.70 8.59
CA GLN A 458 15.17 12.93 8.56
C GLN A 458 15.45 13.41 7.13
N ARG A 459 15.22 14.70 6.90
CA ARG A 459 15.43 15.36 5.61
C ARG A 459 16.53 16.42 5.72
N PRO A 460 17.24 16.72 4.61
CA PRO A 460 18.25 17.76 4.58
C PRO A 460 17.66 19.17 4.57
N ASP A 461 18.52 20.16 4.70
CA ASP A 461 18.21 21.55 4.34
C ASP A 461 18.39 21.78 2.85
N LEU A 462 17.56 22.68 2.29
CA LEU A 462 17.77 23.24 0.97
C LEU A 462 18.85 24.32 1.01
N VAL A 463 19.79 24.28 0.07
CA VAL A 463 20.76 25.34 -0.17
C VAL A 463 20.08 26.42 -1.04
N PRO A 464 19.90 27.65 -0.53
CA PRO A 464 19.22 28.72 -1.27
C PRO A 464 19.87 28.99 -2.62
N GLY A 465 19.06 29.15 -3.66
CA GLY A 465 19.52 29.49 -5.00
C GLY A 465 20.15 28.36 -5.80
N VAL A 466 20.27 27.15 -5.24
CA VAL A 466 20.82 25.99 -5.96
C VAL A 466 19.68 25.14 -6.50
N SER A 467 19.73 24.84 -7.81
CA SER A 467 18.72 24.00 -8.47
C SER A 467 18.77 22.56 -7.96
N LEU A 468 17.60 21.96 -7.75
CA LEU A 468 17.45 20.53 -7.45
C LEU A 468 17.88 19.63 -8.62
N LEU A 469 17.80 20.17 -9.85
CA LEU A 469 18.22 19.47 -11.05
C LEU A 469 19.71 19.70 -11.30
N PRO A 470 20.44 18.67 -11.72
CA PRO A 470 21.86 18.79 -11.99
C PRO A 470 22.14 19.71 -13.18
N PRO A 471 23.24 20.48 -13.15
CA PRO A 471 23.72 21.18 -14.33
C PRO A 471 23.93 20.20 -15.50
N GLY A 472 23.47 20.57 -16.69
CA GLY A 472 23.55 19.68 -17.86
C GLY A 472 22.40 18.68 -18.00
N GLY A 473 21.43 18.70 -17.07
CA GLY A 473 20.23 17.85 -17.14
C GLY A 473 20.34 16.53 -16.38
N GLN A 474 19.23 15.82 -16.33
CA GLN A 474 19.09 14.55 -15.59
C GLN A 474 19.57 13.36 -16.41
N THR A 475 20.49 12.59 -15.84
CA THR A 475 20.98 11.31 -16.39
C THR A 475 20.75 10.16 -15.41
N VAL A 476 20.99 8.93 -15.82
CA VAL A 476 20.90 7.74 -14.95
C VAL A 476 21.91 7.82 -13.80
N ASP A 477 23.09 8.39 -14.05
CA ASP A 477 24.14 8.52 -13.06
C ASP A 477 24.06 9.80 -12.24
N ASN A 478 23.24 10.77 -12.64
CA ASN A 478 23.09 12.04 -11.96
C ASN A 478 21.65 12.60 -12.19
N TRP A 479 20.71 12.16 -11.36
CA TRP A 479 19.31 12.57 -11.45
C TRP A 479 18.97 13.76 -10.55
N ILE A 480 19.70 13.90 -9.45
CA ILE A 480 19.45 14.88 -8.40
C ILE A 480 20.77 15.60 -8.11
N ASN A 481 20.73 16.93 -8.06
CA ASN A 481 21.90 17.73 -7.72
C ASN A 481 22.19 17.69 -6.22
N ILE A 482 23.25 17.01 -5.79
CA ILE A 482 23.62 16.91 -4.38
C ILE A 482 23.96 18.26 -3.75
N ALA A 483 24.51 19.21 -4.54
CA ALA A 483 24.87 20.55 -4.06
C ALA A 483 23.67 21.38 -3.61
N ALA A 484 22.44 20.97 -3.97
CA ALA A 484 21.21 21.63 -3.53
C ALA A 484 20.82 21.30 -2.08
N PHE A 485 21.58 20.42 -1.42
CA PHE A 485 21.24 19.92 -0.08
C PHE A 485 22.40 20.08 0.89
N ALA A 486 22.05 20.41 2.13
CA ALA A 486 23.01 20.47 3.24
C ALA A 486 22.50 19.64 4.42
N THR A 487 23.41 19.08 5.20
CA THR A 487 23.06 18.45 6.48
C THR A 487 22.60 19.53 7.45
N PRO A 488 21.40 19.39 8.06
CA PRO A 488 20.91 20.36 9.02
C PRO A 488 21.83 20.51 10.23
N VAL A 489 21.91 21.71 10.77
CA VAL A 489 22.68 22.00 11.99
C VAL A 489 22.18 21.12 13.14
N SER A 490 23.08 20.71 14.04
CA SER A 490 22.72 19.95 15.24
C SER A 490 21.61 20.66 16.04
N GLY A 491 20.64 19.89 16.52
CA GLY A 491 19.46 20.40 17.23
C GLY A 491 18.39 21.05 16.34
N LYS A 492 18.49 20.93 15.01
CA LYS A 492 17.46 21.42 14.05
C LYS A 492 16.96 20.30 13.14
N TRP A 493 15.71 20.39 12.73
CA TRP A 493 15.17 19.57 11.62
C TRP A 493 15.52 20.23 10.28
N GLY A 494 15.64 19.42 9.24
CA GLY A 494 15.82 19.93 7.88
C GLY A 494 14.54 20.58 7.35
N ASN A 495 14.71 21.55 6.48
CA ASN A 495 13.62 22.35 5.93
C ASN A 495 13.07 21.82 4.60
N LEU A 496 13.67 20.76 4.03
CA LEU A 496 13.13 20.15 2.81
C LEU A 496 11.77 19.49 3.07
N GLY A 497 10.82 19.79 2.22
CA GLY A 497 9.52 19.09 2.21
C GLY A 497 9.66 17.62 1.82
N ARG A 498 8.76 16.75 2.31
CA ARG A 498 8.69 15.34 1.91
C ARG A 498 8.36 15.24 0.42
N ASN A 499 8.98 14.28 -0.28
CA ASN A 499 8.66 13.96 -1.68
C ASN A 499 8.81 15.14 -2.65
N ALA A 500 9.83 15.97 -2.44
CA ALA A 500 10.06 17.21 -3.20
C ALA A 500 10.53 16.97 -4.65
N ILE A 501 10.99 15.76 -4.98
CA ILE A 501 11.56 15.41 -6.28
C ILE A 501 10.70 14.34 -6.94
N ARG A 502 10.78 14.24 -8.27
CA ARG A 502 10.18 13.17 -9.07
C ARG A 502 11.26 12.30 -9.70
N GLY A 503 11.01 10.99 -9.72
CA GLY A 503 11.83 10.02 -10.42
C GLY A 503 11.64 10.06 -11.94
N ARG A 504 11.75 8.93 -12.60
CA ARG A 504 11.67 8.83 -14.05
C ARG A 504 10.28 8.35 -14.51
N ASN A 505 9.80 8.94 -15.62
CA ASN A 505 8.56 8.49 -16.27
C ASN A 505 8.75 7.08 -16.84
N LEU A 506 7.69 6.29 -16.78
CA LEU A 506 7.62 4.97 -17.38
C LEU A 506 6.75 5.01 -18.62
N TRP A 507 7.20 4.34 -19.71
CA TRP A 507 6.33 3.98 -20.82
C TRP A 507 6.80 2.69 -21.49
N GLN A 508 5.86 1.86 -21.87
CA GLN A 508 6.11 0.59 -22.52
C GLN A 508 5.02 0.32 -23.55
N ALA A 509 5.41 -0.29 -24.66
CA ALA A 509 4.51 -0.80 -25.66
C ALA A 509 4.80 -2.28 -25.87
N ASP A 510 3.76 -3.09 -25.72
CA ASP A 510 3.76 -4.51 -26.01
C ASP A 510 2.85 -4.73 -27.21
N VAL A 511 3.29 -5.53 -28.18
CA VAL A 511 2.56 -5.77 -29.42
C VAL A 511 2.52 -7.26 -29.72
N ALA A 512 1.39 -7.73 -30.20
CA ALA A 512 1.28 -9.09 -30.67
C ALA A 512 0.70 -9.14 -32.07
N LEU A 513 1.28 -10.00 -32.93
CA LEU A 513 0.79 -10.31 -34.25
C LEU A 513 0.36 -11.78 -34.29
N ALA A 514 -0.89 -12.01 -34.61
CA ALA A 514 -1.43 -13.36 -34.76
C ALA A 514 -1.95 -13.61 -36.19
N LYS A 515 -1.81 -14.85 -36.64
CA LYS A 515 -2.35 -15.35 -37.88
C LYS A 515 -3.25 -16.56 -37.59
N ASP A 516 -4.52 -16.47 -37.88
CA ASP A 516 -5.47 -17.57 -37.80
C ASP A 516 -5.74 -18.14 -39.19
N THR A 517 -5.35 -19.39 -39.43
CA THR A 517 -5.45 -20.08 -40.73
C THR A 517 -6.29 -21.33 -40.57
N GLY A 518 -7.35 -21.46 -41.38
CA GLY A 518 -8.08 -22.71 -41.51
C GLY A 518 -7.25 -23.73 -42.31
N LEU A 519 -6.95 -24.88 -41.74
CA LEU A 519 -6.29 -26.00 -42.40
C LEU A 519 -7.32 -26.95 -43.02
N THR A 520 -8.40 -27.17 -42.32
CA THR A 520 -9.59 -27.90 -42.81
C THR A 520 -10.85 -27.20 -42.28
N GLU A 521 -12.03 -27.72 -42.61
CA GLU A 521 -13.31 -27.19 -42.07
C GLU A 521 -13.38 -27.23 -40.53
N ARG A 522 -12.69 -28.19 -39.90
CA ARG A 522 -12.72 -28.40 -38.43
C ARG A 522 -11.40 -28.04 -37.74
N LEU A 523 -10.31 -27.87 -38.49
CA LEU A 523 -8.98 -27.67 -37.96
C LEU A 523 -8.46 -26.26 -38.32
N ARG A 524 -8.10 -25.49 -37.34
CA ARG A 524 -7.50 -24.17 -37.50
C ARG A 524 -6.14 -24.10 -36.80
N LEU A 525 -5.18 -23.45 -37.41
CA LEU A 525 -3.87 -23.15 -36.85
C LEU A 525 -3.79 -21.67 -36.53
N VAL A 526 -3.53 -21.34 -35.27
CA VAL A 526 -3.24 -19.98 -34.84
C VAL A 526 -1.77 -19.89 -34.48
N LEU A 527 -1.05 -19.08 -35.24
CA LEU A 527 0.34 -18.69 -34.96
C LEU A 527 0.33 -17.28 -34.37
N ARG A 528 1.05 -17.05 -33.28
CA ARG A 528 1.13 -15.76 -32.62
C ARG A 528 2.56 -15.45 -32.18
N VAL A 529 2.98 -14.20 -32.36
CA VAL A 529 4.22 -13.65 -31.87
C VAL A 529 3.87 -12.47 -30.95
N ASP A 530 4.24 -12.56 -29.68
CA ASP A 530 4.15 -11.47 -28.73
C ASP A 530 5.53 -10.83 -28.55
N VAL A 531 5.60 -9.52 -28.61
CA VAL A 531 6.80 -8.72 -28.40
C VAL A 531 6.57 -7.80 -27.23
N PHE A 532 7.13 -8.15 -26.08
CA PHE A 532 7.10 -7.31 -24.89
C PHE A 532 8.21 -6.27 -24.96
N ASN A 533 7.92 -5.05 -24.50
CA ASN A 533 8.83 -3.90 -24.56
C ASN A 533 9.41 -3.74 -26.00
N LEU A 534 8.52 -3.50 -26.95
CA LEU A 534 8.83 -3.42 -28.39
C LEU A 534 10.06 -2.54 -28.68
N PHE A 535 10.20 -1.42 -27.98
CA PHE A 535 11.28 -0.45 -28.19
C PHE A 535 12.56 -0.78 -27.41
N ASN A 536 12.60 -1.90 -26.68
CA ASN A 536 13.72 -2.31 -25.83
C ASN A 536 14.21 -1.20 -24.89
N ARG A 537 13.29 -0.45 -24.32
CA ARG A 537 13.59 0.68 -23.45
C ARG A 537 13.78 0.21 -22.01
N ALA A 538 14.88 0.56 -21.37
CA ALA A 538 15.07 0.34 -19.95
C ALA A 538 14.07 1.18 -19.14
N GLN A 539 13.30 0.53 -18.28
CA GLN A 539 12.36 1.16 -17.35
C GLN A 539 13.06 1.30 -16.01
N TYR A 540 13.62 2.45 -15.76
CA TYR A 540 14.42 2.71 -14.58
C TYR A 540 13.57 2.94 -13.32
N GLY A 541 14.07 2.49 -12.16
CA GLY A 541 13.53 2.78 -10.84
C GLY A 541 13.74 4.24 -10.42
N ASN A 542 13.46 4.52 -9.16
CA ASN A 542 13.75 5.83 -8.58
C ASN A 542 15.24 5.98 -8.28
N PRO A 543 15.79 7.20 -8.32
CA PRO A 543 17.16 7.47 -7.89
C PRO A 543 17.33 7.25 -6.40
N THR A 544 18.53 6.85 -5.98
CA THR A 544 18.93 6.86 -4.57
C THR A 544 18.98 8.31 -4.07
N ALA A 545 18.51 8.55 -2.85
CA ALA A 545 18.25 9.91 -2.40
C ALA A 545 18.69 10.20 -0.95
N ASN A 546 19.67 9.45 -0.42
CA ASN A 546 20.26 9.72 0.88
C ASN A 546 21.56 10.52 0.69
N ILE A 547 21.60 11.81 1.11
CA ILE A 547 22.78 12.66 0.96
C ILE A 547 23.98 12.18 1.77
N SER A 548 23.77 11.36 2.81
CA SER A 548 24.84 10.75 3.60
C SER A 548 25.58 9.62 2.86
N ALA A 549 25.11 9.24 1.67
CA ALA A 549 25.75 8.28 0.78
C ALA A 549 26.10 8.92 -0.57
N PRO A 550 27.06 9.89 -0.62
CA PRO A 550 27.31 10.73 -1.78
C PRO A 550 27.75 9.94 -3.03
N ALA A 551 28.38 8.78 -2.85
CA ALA A 551 28.83 7.93 -3.97
C ALA A 551 27.68 7.35 -4.80
N THR A 552 26.50 7.21 -4.21
CA THR A 552 25.31 6.67 -4.88
C THR A 552 24.19 7.70 -5.01
N PHE A 553 24.28 8.84 -4.35
CA PHE A 553 23.24 9.87 -4.36
C PHE A 553 22.93 10.35 -5.77
N GLY A 554 21.65 10.43 -6.08
CA GLY A 554 21.16 10.86 -7.39
C GLY A 554 21.31 9.83 -8.50
N ARG A 555 21.87 8.65 -8.25
CA ARG A 555 22.03 7.59 -9.24
C ARG A 555 20.84 6.65 -9.26
N ILE A 556 20.46 6.18 -10.44
CA ILE A 556 19.43 5.16 -10.62
C ILE A 556 20.13 3.81 -10.78
N LEU A 557 20.04 2.97 -9.77
CA LEU A 557 20.79 1.72 -9.67
C LEU A 557 19.95 0.48 -10.04
N THR A 558 18.63 0.64 -10.24
CA THR A 558 17.70 -0.46 -10.47
C THR A 558 16.73 -0.16 -11.60
N THR A 559 16.14 -1.19 -12.16
CA THR A 559 14.95 -1.08 -13.02
C THR A 559 13.67 -1.28 -12.21
N VAL A 560 12.53 -0.90 -12.77
CA VAL A 560 11.21 -0.99 -12.12
C VAL A 560 10.84 -2.44 -11.81
N ASN A 561 11.21 -3.36 -12.69
CA ASN A 561 10.89 -4.77 -12.54
C ASN A 561 12.15 -5.60 -12.83
N THR A 562 12.44 -6.53 -11.95
CA THR A 562 13.54 -7.50 -12.07
C THR A 562 13.05 -8.92 -12.38
N ASP A 563 11.73 -9.13 -12.47
CA ASP A 563 11.13 -10.41 -12.81
C ASP A 563 11.38 -10.77 -14.28
N ALA A 564 11.20 -12.04 -14.62
CA ALA A 564 11.47 -12.56 -15.95
C ALA A 564 10.53 -11.97 -17.02
N THR A 565 9.31 -11.62 -16.65
CA THR A 565 8.27 -11.08 -17.54
C THR A 565 7.53 -9.91 -16.90
N GLY A 566 6.90 -9.06 -17.72
CA GLY A 566 6.05 -7.95 -17.28
C GLY A 566 6.61 -6.57 -17.59
N THR A 567 5.98 -5.55 -17.03
CA THR A 567 6.38 -4.15 -17.25
C THR A 567 7.74 -3.87 -16.66
N GLY A 568 8.65 -3.35 -17.48
CA GLY A 568 9.99 -2.94 -17.04
C GLY A 568 11.10 -3.94 -17.37
N THR A 569 10.76 -5.12 -17.90
CA THR A 569 11.76 -6.10 -18.35
C THR A 569 12.39 -5.70 -19.68
N PRO A 570 13.55 -6.27 -20.07
CA PRO A 570 14.10 -6.16 -21.44
C PRO A 570 13.10 -6.67 -22.48
N ARG A 571 13.34 -6.34 -23.76
CA ARG A 571 12.50 -6.84 -24.85
C ARG A 571 12.56 -8.37 -24.92
N GLN A 572 11.36 -8.97 -24.98
CA GLN A 572 11.18 -10.42 -25.04
C GLN A 572 10.26 -10.78 -26.20
N PHE A 573 10.49 -11.94 -26.79
CA PHE A 573 9.65 -12.53 -27.81
C PHE A 573 9.06 -13.83 -27.29
N GLN A 574 7.75 -13.99 -27.45
CA GLN A 574 7.05 -15.24 -27.18
C GLN A 574 6.38 -15.72 -28.45
N PHE A 575 6.64 -16.96 -28.85
CA PHE A 575 6.00 -17.61 -29.98
C PHE A 575 4.99 -18.63 -29.51
N THR A 576 3.79 -18.57 -30.05
CA THR A 576 2.71 -19.50 -29.71
C THR A 576 2.15 -20.12 -30.97
N ALA A 577 2.01 -21.44 -31.00
CA ALA A 577 1.27 -22.19 -32.01
C ALA A 577 0.13 -22.95 -31.33
N ARG A 578 -1.11 -22.75 -31.78
CA ARG A 578 -2.29 -23.41 -31.23
C ARG A 578 -3.10 -24.04 -32.37
N LEU A 579 -3.39 -25.31 -32.23
CA LEU A 579 -4.39 -26.01 -33.04
C LEU A 579 -5.74 -25.94 -32.33
N ARG A 580 -6.78 -25.60 -33.11
CA ARG A 580 -8.19 -25.61 -32.69
C ARG A 580 -8.94 -26.58 -33.58
N PHE A 581 -9.69 -27.47 -32.99
CA PHE A 581 -10.50 -28.48 -33.64
C PHE A 581 -11.88 -28.60 -32.99
#